data_854d48ea3f945456837a4d41f70e8538
#
_entry.id   854d48ea3f945456837a4d41f70e8538
#
_cell.length_a   1.000
_cell.length_b   1.000
_cell.length_c   1.000
_cell.angle_alpha   90.00
_cell.angle_beta   90.00
_cell.angle_gamma   90.00
#
_symmetry.space_group_name_H-M   'P 1'
#
loop_
_entity.id
_entity.type
_entity.pdbx_description
1 polymer ?
#
loop_
_entity_poly.entity_id
_entity_poly.type
_entity_poly.pdbx_seq_one_letter_code
_entity_poly.pdbx_strand_id
1 'polypeptide(L)'
;MSLLVNLAFLPERPTGWATYSLNLLKALPLPDIKAVSPTPLTENIKTYPAPIGLTTEFGAKGHLKRLLWTQFYLPKIYQNLGSKLLFSPVPESPISKSCRAIVTIHDLIPLHFPQWFSSAQKLYCRYYIPAVLRQVEQIICNSQATAQDVVDFFGISAKKVIAIPLAYDASNFHDLHLPGKNYFLYLGRHNPHKNPQRLIAAFAALPNCSDYELWLAGPTDPRYTPALQTQIAELNLQQQVKFLDYVPYAELPRLLNQAIALVFPSLWEGFGLPVLEAMACGTPVITSDLASLPEVAGDAAVLVNPYRVAELTQAMQAIATDTSLRSQLRERGLARATQFSWAKTGQATAEILQPYL
;
A
#
# COMPACT_ATOMS: atom_id res chain seq x y z
N MET A 1 -21.38 -23.65 1.12
CA MET A 1 -20.46 -22.83 1.90
C MET A 1 -20.52 -21.43 1.33
N SER A 2 -20.90 -20.39 2.08
CA SER A 2 -21.17 -19.07 1.49
C SER A 2 -20.31 -17.98 2.16
N LEU A 3 -19.35 -17.44 1.40
CA LEU A 3 -18.51 -16.31 1.78
C LEU A 3 -19.18 -15.01 1.30
N LEU A 4 -19.34 -14.04 2.20
CA LEU A 4 -19.70 -12.68 1.85
C LEU A 4 -18.48 -11.77 1.96
N VAL A 5 -18.13 -11.07 0.89
CA VAL A 5 -17.01 -10.12 0.86
C VAL A 5 -17.56 -8.69 0.91
N ASN A 6 -17.10 -7.90 1.87
CA ASN A 6 -17.48 -6.51 2.03
C ASN A 6 -16.59 -5.59 1.17
N LEU A 7 -17.11 -5.12 0.06
CA LEU A 7 -16.45 -4.16 -0.84
C LEU A 7 -17.20 -2.82 -0.93
N ALA A 8 -18.03 -2.49 0.06
CA ALA A 8 -18.82 -1.26 0.08
C ALA A 8 -17.98 0.03 0.08
N PHE A 9 -16.66 -0.08 0.34
CA PHE A 9 -15.71 1.03 0.35
C PHE A 9 -15.08 1.32 -1.01
N LEU A 10 -15.28 0.49 -2.03
CA LEU A 10 -14.60 0.63 -3.31
C LEU A 10 -14.89 1.99 -3.97
N PRO A 11 -13.87 2.81 -4.22
CA PRO A 11 -14.02 4.06 -4.95
C PRO A 11 -14.08 3.80 -6.46
N GLU A 12 -14.58 4.77 -7.24
CA GLU A 12 -14.54 4.71 -8.70
C GLU A 12 -13.11 4.68 -9.25
N ARG A 13 -12.21 5.45 -8.61
CA ARG A 13 -10.78 5.43 -8.95
C ARG A 13 -10.04 4.49 -8.01
N PRO A 14 -9.34 3.47 -8.53
CA PRO A 14 -8.62 2.50 -7.70
C PRO A 14 -7.63 3.16 -6.76
N THR A 15 -7.64 2.72 -5.50
CA THR A 15 -6.65 3.04 -4.47
C THR A 15 -5.89 1.75 -4.11
N GLY A 16 -4.84 1.83 -3.31
CA GLY A 16 -4.12 0.63 -2.86
C GLY A 16 -5.03 -0.43 -2.23
N TRP A 17 -6.02 -0.03 -1.43
CA TRP A 17 -7.00 -0.95 -0.84
C TRP A 17 -7.94 -1.57 -1.90
N ALA A 18 -8.34 -0.79 -2.89
CA ALA A 18 -9.17 -1.28 -3.99
C ALA A 18 -8.38 -2.28 -4.85
N THR A 19 -7.14 -1.96 -5.19
CA THR A 19 -6.23 -2.82 -5.95
C THR A 19 -6.02 -4.16 -5.23
N TYR A 20 -5.71 -4.12 -3.93
CA TYR A 20 -5.62 -5.33 -3.09
C TYR A 20 -6.89 -6.16 -3.16
N SER A 21 -8.04 -5.53 -2.88
CA SER A 21 -9.31 -6.24 -2.74
C SER A 21 -9.76 -6.91 -4.04
N LEU A 22 -9.61 -6.21 -5.16
CA LEU A 22 -10.01 -6.73 -6.47
C LEU A 22 -9.09 -7.84 -6.95
N ASN A 23 -7.78 -7.69 -6.77
CA ASN A 23 -6.83 -8.73 -7.16
C ASN A 23 -6.91 -9.97 -6.27
N LEU A 24 -7.05 -9.77 -4.96
CA LEU A 24 -7.27 -10.87 -4.03
C LEU A 24 -8.55 -11.64 -4.40
N LEU A 25 -9.65 -10.93 -4.64
CA LEU A 25 -10.93 -11.55 -4.97
C LEU A 25 -10.86 -12.42 -6.24
N LYS A 26 -10.13 -11.97 -7.26
CA LYS A 26 -9.86 -12.75 -8.48
C LYS A 26 -9.00 -13.98 -8.21
N ALA A 27 -8.12 -13.91 -7.22
CA ALA A 27 -7.16 -14.96 -6.90
C ALA A 27 -7.64 -15.94 -5.82
N LEU A 28 -8.78 -15.68 -5.16
CA LEU A 28 -9.32 -16.56 -4.14
C LEU A 28 -9.84 -17.88 -4.75
N PRO A 29 -9.26 -19.04 -4.46
CA PRO A 29 -9.70 -20.33 -4.99
C PRO A 29 -10.88 -20.90 -4.18
N LEU A 30 -11.91 -20.10 -3.94
CA LEU A 30 -13.09 -20.48 -3.16
C LEU A 30 -14.34 -20.47 -4.04
N PRO A 31 -15.22 -21.48 -3.95
CA PRO A 31 -16.51 -21.49 -4.61
C PRO A 31 -17.51 -20.56 -3.88
N ASP A 32 -18.56 -20.16 -4.60
CA ASP A 32 -19.73 -19.44 -4.05
C ASP A 32 -19.36 -18.16 -3.26
N ILE A 33 -18.55 -17.32 -3.88
CA ILE A 33 -18.22 -15.98 -3.34
C ILE A 33 -19.35 -15.03 -3.70
N LYS A 34 -19.91 -14.37 -2.69
CA LYS A 34 -20.83 -13.24 -2.82
C LYS A 34 -20.11 -11.97 -2.38
N ALA A 35 -20.39 -10.85 -3.02
CA ALA A 35 -19.79 -9.58 -2.64
C ALA A 35 -20.85 -8.48 -2.51
N VAL A 36 -20.64 -7.56 -1.57
CA VAL A 36 -21.38 -6.29 -1.51
C VAL A 36 -20.48 -5.19 -2.06
N SER A 37 -20.91 -4.54 -3.13
CA SER A 37 -20.09 -3.55 -3.84
C SER A 37 -20.96 -2.42 -4.41
N PRO A 38 -20.48 -1.15 -4.48
CA PRO A 38 -21.17 -0.07 -5.14
C PRO A 38 -21.21 -0.24 -6.68
N THR A 39 -20.29 -1.00 -7.24
CA THR A 39 -20.17 -1.29 -8.67
C THR A 39 -20.22 -2.80 -8.92
N PRO A 40 -20.78 -3.22 -10.07
CA PRO A 40 -20.72 -4.63 -10.48
C PRO A 40 -19.27 -5.12 -10.57
N LEU A 41 -19.05 -6.37 -10.16
CA LEU A 41 -17.78 -7.08 -10.28
C LEU A 41 -17.79 -7.99 -11.53
N THR A 42 -16.79 -8.86 -11.64
CA THR A 42 -16.74 -9.86 -12.71
C THR A 42 -17.94 -10.82 -12.67
N GLU A 43 -18.33 -11.39 -13.81
CA GLU A 43 -19.52 -12.25 -13.96
C GLU A 43 -19.58 -13.45 -13.01
N ASN A 44 -18.42 -13.93 -12.59
CA ASN A 44 -18.31 -15.10 -11.70
C ASN A 44 -18.59 -14.80 -10.21
N ILE A 45 -18.83 -13.52 -9.84
CA ILE A 45 -19.05 -13.11 -8.44
C ILE A 45 -20.43 -12.49 -8.33
N LYS A 46 -21.30 -13.13 -7.57
CA LYS A 46 -22.63 -12.59 -7.31
C LYS A 46 -22.54 -11.31 -6.49
N THR A 47 -22.77 -10.17 -7.16
CA THR A 47 -22.65 -8.84 -6.55
C THR A 47 -24.01 -8.34 -6.05
N TYR A 48 -24.04 -7.88 -4.81
CA TYR A 48 -25.17 -7.22 -4.17
C TYR A 48 -24.86 -5.72 -4.06
N PRO A 49 -25.80 -4.82 -4.40
CA PRO A 49 -25.50 -3.39 -4.44
C PRO A 49 -25.27 -2.82 -3.04
N ALA A 50 -24.19 -2.08 -2.88
CA ALA A 50 -23.99 -1.15 -1.76
C ALA A 50 -24.50 0.24 -2.16
N PRO A 51 -25.01 1.05 -1.21
CA PRO A 51 -25.43 2.41 -1.51
C PRO A 51 -24.27 3.28 -2.05
N ILE A 52 -24.58 4.13 -3.01
CA ILE A 52 -23.65 5.16 -3.50
C ILE A 52 -23.38 6.15 -2.36
N GLY A 53 -22.14 6.63 -2.24
CA GLY A 53 -21.77 7.64 -1.23
C GLY A 53 -21.19 7.06 0.05
N LEU A 54 -20.84 5.77 0.07
CA LEU A 54 -20.11 5.13 1.18
C LEU A 54 -18.58 5.22 1.04
N THR A 55 -18.07 5.72 -0.08
CA THR A 55 -16.64 5.78 -0.36
C THR A 55 -15.98 7.03 0.23
N THR A 56 -14.64 6.99 0.34
CA THR A 56 -13.85 8.13 0.82
C THR A 56 -13.87 9.34 -0.13
N GLU A 57 -14.32 9.17 -1.36
CA GLU A 57 -14.52 10.25 -2.32
C GLU A 57 -15.54 11.28 -1.83
N PHE A 58 -16.49 10.84 -0.98
CA PHE A 58 -17.44 11.70 -0.28
C PHE A 58 -16.89 12.26 1.05
N GLY A 59 -15.58 12.19 1.26
CA GLY A 59 -14.89 12.72 2.44
C GLY A 59 -15.30 12.06 3.75
N ALA A 60 -15.19 12.80 4.85
CA ALA A 60 -15.52 12.30 6.20
C ALA A 60 -16.99 11.85 6.34
N LYS A 61 -17.92 12.50 5.62
CA LYS A 61 -19.35 12.13 5.63
C LYS A 61 -19.57 10.76 5.01
N GLY A 62 -18.92 10.46 3.88
CA GLY A 62 -18.98 9.14 3.24
C GLY A 62 -18.42 8.05 4.14
N HIS A 63 -17.27 8.31 4.76
CA HIS A 63 -16.68 7.39 5.72
C HIS A 63 -17.62 7.08 6.90
N LEU A 64 -18.19 8.13 7.55
CA LEU A 64 -19.13 7.94 8.65
C LEU A 64 -20.38 7.16 8.22
N LYS A 65 -20.96 7.49 7.06
CA LYS A 65 -22.11 6.74 6.50
C LYS A 65 -21.75 5.27 6.30
N ARG A 66 -20.56 4.96 5.79
CA ARG A 66 -20.09 3.59 5.62
C ARG A 66 -19.96 2.85 6.93
N LEU A 67 -19.38 3.48 7.97
CA LEU A 67 -19.28 2.86 9.29
C LEU A 67 -20.66 2.52 9.86
N LEU A 68 -21.62 3.45 9.80
CA LEU A 68 -23.00 3.21 10.25
C LEU A 68 -23.67 2.12 9.42
N TRP A 69 -23.52 2.14 8.10
CA TRP A 69 -24.06 1.13 7.21
C TRP A 69 -23.49 -0.26 7.53
N THR A 70 -22.20 -0.36 7.78
CA THR A 70 -21.52 -1.60 8.19
C THR A 70 -22.07 -2.14 9.51
N GLN A 71 -22.47 -1.28 10.46
CA GLN A 71 -23.03 -1.71 11.74
C GLN A 71 -24.48 -2.20 11.63
N PHE A 72 -25.32 -1.56 10.81
CA PHE A 72 -26.78 -1.78 10.86
C PHE A 72 -27.36 -2.49 9.64
N TYR A 73 -26.75 -2.35 8.47
CA TYR A 73 -27.28 -2.92 7.22
C TYR A 73 -26.50 -4.16 6.75
N LEU A 74 -25.19 -4.17 6.86
CA LEU A 74 -24.37 -5.31 6.45
C LEU A 74 -24.74 -6.61 7.20
N PRO A 75 -25.07 -6.62 8.52
CA PRO A 75 -25.55 -7.81 9.21
C PRO A 75 -26.84 -8.38 8.63
N LYS A 76 -27.77 -7.52 8.21
CA LYS A 76 -29.03 -7.96 7.59
C LYS A 76 -28.78 -8.65 6.25
N ILE A 77 -27.88 -8.07 5.43
CA ILE A 77 -27.48 -8.68 4.15
C ILE A 77 -26.82 -10.05 4.40
N TYR A 78 -25.88 -10.10 5.34
CA TYR A 78 -25.20 -11.34 5.74
C TYR A 78 -26.19 -12.44 6.13
N GLN A 79 -27.18 -12.14 6.97
CA GLN A 79 -28.23 -13.06 7.41
C GLN A 79 -29.16 -13.47 6.27
N ASN A 80 -29.65 -12.51 5.49
CA ASN A 80 -30.58 -12.77 4.36
C ASN A 80 -29.94 -13.65 3.28
N LEU A 81 -28.62 -13.57 3.11
CA LEU A 81 -27.89 -14.39 2.15
C LEU A 81 -27.49 -15.76 2.71
N GLY A 82 -27.76 -16.04 3.98
CA GLY A 82 -27.34 -17.26 4.66
C GLY A 82 -25.81 -17.43 4.66
N SER A 83 -25.06 -16.30 4.68
CA SER A 83 -23.60 -16.34 4.65
C SER A 83 -23.04 -16.90 5.96
N LYS A 84 -21.99 -17.71 5.89
CA LYS A 84 -21.34 -18.29 7.08
C LYS A 84 -20.18 -17.46 7.59
N LEU A 85 -19.52 -16.75 6.67
CA LEU A 85 -18.38 -15.91 6.97
C LEU A 85 -18.50 -14.58 6.20
N LEU A 86 -18.18 -13.48 6.89
CA LEU A 86 -17.96 -12.17 6.33
C LEU A 86 -16.45 -11.94 6.23
N PHE A 87 -15.94 -11.72 5.04
CA PHE A 87 -14.57 -11.24 4.83
C PHE A 87 -14.59 -9.76 4.48
N SER A 88 -13.88 -8.96 5.23
CA SER A 88 -13.71 -7.54 4.92
C SER A 88 -12.24 -7.24 4.65
N PRO A 89 -11.86 -6.91 3.39
CA PRO A 89 -10.47 -6.60 3.04
C PRO A 89 -10.00 -5.22 3.57
N VAL A 90 -10.75 -4.65 4.50
CA VAL A 90 -10.43 -3.44 5.29
C VAL A 90 -10.88 -3.67 6.74
N PRO A 91 -10.40 -2.87 7.74
CA PRO A 91 -10.73 -3.09 9.14
C PRO A 91 -12.16 -2.64 9.53
N GLU A 92 -13.13 -3.00 8.69
CA GLU A 92 -14.53 -2.60 8.89
C GLU A 92 -15.46 -3.82 8.89
N SER A 93 -15.98 -4.13 10.06
CA SER A 93 -16.94 -5.20 10.31
C SER A 93 -17.93 -4.77 11.40
N PRO A 94 -19.10 -5.41 11.51
CA PRO A 94 -19.96 -5.18 12.65
C PRO A 94 -19.25 -5.45 13.97
N ILE A 95 -19.36 -4.51 14.92
CA ILE A 95 -18.81 -4.68 16.26
C ILE A 95 -19.64 -5.67 17.09
N SER A 96 -20.92 -5.83 16.74
CA SER A 96 -21.78 -6.86 17.33
C SER A 96 -21.39 -8.25 16.82
N LYS A 97 -21.68 -9.29 17.63
CA LYS A 97 -21.48 -10.71 17.22
C LYS A 97 -22.50 -11.21 16.18
N SER A 98 -23.10 -10.31 15.41
CA SER A 98 -24.13 -10.64 14.41
C SER A 98 -23.56 -11.28 13.15
N CYS A 99 -22.26 -11.11 12.90
CA CYS A 99 -21.55 -11.71 11.78
C CYS A 99 -20.27 -12.38 12.30
N ARG A 100 -20.01 -13.59 11.84
CA ARG A 100 -18.70 -14.21 11.97
C ARG A 100 -17.81 -13.57 10.92
N ALA A 101 -16.71 -12.94 11.30
CA ALA A 101 -15.96 -12.10 10.38
C ALA A 101 -14.44 -12.28 10.47
N ILE A 102 -13.76 -12.05 9.35
CA ILE A 102 -12.30 -11.90 9.23
C ILE A 102 -12.05 -10.59 8.50
N VAL A 103 -11.05 -9.83 8.94
CA VAL A 103 -10.74 -8.50 8.38
C VAL A 103 -9.27 -8.40 8.01
N THR A 104 -8.94 -7.45 7.11
CA THR A 104 -7.56 -7.12 6.77
C THR A 104 -7.19 -5.75 7.33
N ILE A 105 -5.99 -5.65 7.94
CA ILE A 105 -5.33 -4.41 8.32
C ILE A 105 -4.18 -4.15 7.34
N HIS A 106 -4.19 -2.97 6.73
CA HIS A 106 -3.13 -2.58 5.78
C HIS A 106 -2.01 -1.79 6.42
N ASP A 107 -2.32 -0.90 7.35
CA ASP A 107 -1.38 -0.12 8.14
C ASP A 107 -2.05 0.48 9.37
N LEU A 108 -1.22 0.97 10.28
CA LEU A 108 -1.62 1.76 11.45
C LEU A 108 -0.81 3.07 11.53
N ILE A 109 -0.42 3.63 10.38
CA ILE A 109 0.34 4.88 10.25
C ILE A 109 -0.24 6.03 11.09
N PRO A 110 -1.57 6.22 11.20
CA PRO A 110 -2.13 7.27 12.06
C PRO A 110 -1.84 7.12 13.55
N LEU A 111 -1.45 5.94 14.02
CA LEU A 111 -1.04 5.71 15.42
C LEU A 111 0.45 5.99 15.63
N HIS A 112 1.29 5.73 14.60
CA HIS A 112 2.71 6.08 14.63
C HIS A 112 2.94 7.60 14.52
N PHE A 113 2.15 8.28 13.69
CA PHE A 113 2.33 9.71 13.35
C PHE A 113 1.02 10.50 13.52
N PRO A 114 0.44 10.56 14.73
CA PRO A 114 -0.87 11.18 14.95
C PRO A 114 -0.92 12.67 14.61
N GLN A 115 0.23 13.35 14.57
CA GLN A 115 0.34 14.77 14.23
C GLN A 115 -0.03 15.07 12.76
N TRP A 116 0.06 14.10 11.86
CA TRP A 116 -0.20 14.30 10.42
C TRP A 116 -1.61 13.88 10.00
N PHE A 117 -2.41 13.41 10.94
CA PHE A 117 -3.75 12.89 10.65
C PHE A 117 -4.85 13.66 11.38
N SER A 118 -6.03 13.70 10.78
CA SER A 118 -7.20 14.36 11.34
C SER A 118 -7.67 13.68 12.64
N SER A 119 -8.39 14.42 13.48
CA SER A 119 -8.96 13.87 14.72
C SER A 119 -9.90 12.68 14.43
N ALA A 120 -10.66 12.72 13.33
CA ALA A 120 -11.53 11.62 12.93
C ALA A 120 -10.74 10.34 12.61
N GLN A 121 -9.63 10.45 11.89
CA GLN A 121 -8.75 9.29 11.57
C GLN A 121 -8.10 8.74 12.84
N LYS A 122 -7.65 9.60 13.75
CA LYS A 122 -7.10 9.18 15.04
C LYS A 122 -8.12 8.44 15.90
N LEU A 123 -9.35 8.94 15.98
CA LEU A 123 -10.45 8.29 16.72
C LEU A 123 -10.84 6.95 16.08
N TYR A 124 -10.91 6.89 14.76
CA TYR A 124 -11.15 5.65 14.02
C TYR A 124 -10.10 4.59 14.34
N CYS A 125 -8.81 4.92 14.23
CA CYS A 125 -7.73 3.97 14.52
C CYS A 125 -7.67 3.59 16.00
N ARG A 126 -7.93 4.54 16.92
CA ARG A 126 -7.78 4.31 18.36
C ARG A 126 -8.95 3.58 19.02
N TYR A 127 -10.17 3.72 18.48
CA TYR A 127 -11.37 3.18 19.12
C TYR A 127 -12.15 2.21 18.24
N TYR A 128 -12.40 2.55 16.97
CA TYR A 128 -13.21 1.70 16.10
C TYR A 128 -12.46 0.44 15.68
N ILE A 129 -11.25 0.57 15.17
CA ILE A 129 -10.44 -0.58 14.74
C ILE A 129 -10.31 -1.61 15.86
N PRO A 130 -9.81 -1.28 17.08
CA PRO A 130 -9.66 -2.30 18.11
C PRO A 130 -11.00 -2.90 18.58
N ALA A 131 -12.11 -2.14 18.51
CA ALA A 131 -13.44 -2.69 18.80
C ALA A 131 -13.82 -3.80 17.77
N VAL A 132 -13.56 -3.58 16.48
CA VAL A 132 -13.74 -4.58 15.44
C VAL A 132 -12.80 -5.78 15.66
N LEU A 133 -11.50 -5.53 15.88
CA LEU A 133 -10.49 -6.58 16.00
C LEU A 133 -10.74 -7.54 17.17
N ARG A 134 -11.35 -7.06 18.25
CA ARG A 134 -11.73 -7.93 19.38
C ARG A 134 -12.84 -8.92 19.02
N GLN A 135 -13.71 -8.58 18.06
CA GLN A 135 -14.89 -9.39 17.70
C GLN A 135 -14.63 -10.37 16.56
N VAL A 136 -13.72 -10.07 15.64
CA VAL A 136 -13.45 -10.93 14.46
C VAL A 136 -12.72 -12.22 14.84
N GLU A 137 -12.82 -13.25 14.02
CA GLU A 137 -12.19 -14.56 14.23
C GLU A 137 -10.67 -14.48 14.01
N GLN A 138 -10.25 -13.91 12.89
CA GLN A 138 -8.84 -13.73 12.50
C GLN A 138 -8.63 -12.35 11.91
N ILE A 139 -7.39 -11.90 11.95
CA ILE A 139 -6.94 -10.61 11.41
C ILE A 139 -5.82 -10.91 10.43
N ILE A 140 -6.03 -10.55 9.17
CA ILE A 140 -5.00 -10.64 8.14
C ILE A 140 -4.27 -9.30 8.11
N CYS A 141 -2.94 -9.32 8.07
CA CYS A 141 -2.09 -8.15 7.87
C CYS A 141 -1.26 -8.37 6.61
N ASN A 142 -0.95 -7.30 5.89
CA ASN A 142 -0.18 -7.39 4.65
C ASN A 142 1.33 -7.58 4.87
N SER A 143 1.80 -7.46 6.12
CA SER A 143 3.20 -7.61 6.52
C SER A 143 3.34 -8.05 7.96
N GLN A 144 4.52 -8.56 8.34
CA GLN A 144 4.85 -8.87 9.73
C GLN A 144 4.92 -7.60 10.59
N ALA A 145 5.43 -6.50 10.01
CA ALA A 145 5.46 -5.21 10.68
C ALA A 145 4.05 -4.73 11.07
N THR A 146 3.09 -4.80 10.14
CA THR A 146 1.68 -4.46 10.43
C THR A 146 1.06 -5.45 11.43
N ALA A 147 1.40 -6.73 11.36
CA ALA A 147 0.94 -7.73 12.33
C ALA A 147 1.45 -7.42 13.74
N GLN A 148 2.72 -7.03 13.87
CA GLN A 148 3.31 -6.60 15.13
C GLN A 148 2.65 -5.33 15.67
N ASP A 149 2.39 -4.33 14.80
CA ASP A 149 1.66 -3.12 15.17
C ASP A 149 0.28 -3.44 15.79
N VAL A 150 -0.46 -4.40 15.21
CA VAL A 150 -1.77 -4.82 15.75
C VAL A 150 -1.63 -5.40 17.16
N VAL A 151 -0.60 -6.20 17.39
CA VAL A 151 -0.31 -6.77 18.72
C VAL A 151 0.07 -5.66 19.70
N ASP A 152 0.99 -4.78 19.32
CA ASP A 152 1.57 -3.78 20.22
C ASP A 152 0.60 -2.66 20.56
N PHE A 153 -0.13 -2.11 19.58
CA PHE A 153 -1.07 -1.01 19.83
C PHE A 153 -2.37 -1.44 20.51
N PHE A 154 -2.82 -2.67 20.26
CA PHE A 154 -4.16 -3.06 20.68
C PHE A 154 -4.19 -4.22 21.69
N GLY A 155 -3.04 -4.83 22.00
CA GLY A 155 -2.97 -5.98 22.90
C GLY A 155 -3.71 -7.21 22.36
N ILE A 156 -3.85 -7.33 21.03
CA ILE A 156 -4.48 -8.49 20.40
C ILE A 156 -3.51 -9.68 20.44
N SER A 157 -4.05 -10.86 20.75
CA SER A 157 -3.22 -12.07 20.74
C SER A 157 -2.59 -12.33 19.38
N ALA A 158 -1.27 -12.56 19.34
CA ALA A 158 -0.54 -12.89 18.11
C ALA A 158 -1.12 -14.12 17.38
N LYS A 159 -1.76 -15.06 18.10
CA LYS A 159 -2.46 -16.22 17.49
C LYS A 159 -3.63 -15.84 16.60
N LYS A 160 -4.16 -14.63 16.76
CA LYS A 160 -5.30 -14.10 15.99
C LYS A 160 -4.85 -13.29 14.76
N VAL A 161 -3.55 -13.00 14.63
CA VAL A 161 -2.99 -12.11 13.63
C VAL A 161 -2.09 -12.91 12.69
N ILE A 162 -2.34 -12.78 11.39
CA ILE A 162 -1.62 -13.56 10.36
C ILE A 162 -1.14 -12.59 9.29
N ALA A 163 0.15 -12.61 9.00
CA ALA A 163 0.73 -11.83 7.93
C ALA A 163 0.66 -12.62 6.61
N ILE A 164 0.03 -12.03 5.61
CA ILE A 164 -0.05 -12.54 4.23
C ILE A 164 0.44 -11.43 3.30
N PRO A 165 1.61 -11.57 2.68
CA PRO A 165 2.15 -10.55 1.79
C PRO A 165 1.23 -10.25 0.61
N LEU A 166 1.25 -8.99 0.15
CA LEU A 166 0.62 -8.58 -1.10
C LEU A 166 1.44 -9.06 -2.30
N ALA A 167 0.90 -8.81 -3.48
CA ALA A 167 1.60 -9.01 -4.74
C ALA A 167 1.43 -7.79 -5.65
N TYR A 168 2.21 -7.76 -6.71
CA TYR A 168 2.11 -6.76 -7.78
C TYR A 168 1.35 -7.31 -8.97
N ASP A 169 0.96 -6.44 -9.89
CA ASP A 169 0.34 -6.83 -11.16
C ASP A 169 1.43 -7.15 -12.19
N ALA A 170 1.74 -8.44 -12.33
CA ALA A 170 2.78 -8.91 -13.25
C ALA A 170 2.42 -8.68 -14.75
N SER A 171 1.15 -8.44 -15.07
CA SER A 171 0.76 -8.09 -16.45
C SER A 171 1.13 -6.65 -16.79
N ASN A 172 1.18 -5.77 -15.79
CA ASN A 172 1.54 -4.36 -15.95
C ASN A 172 3.02 -4.10 -15.62
N PHE A 173 3.51 -4.61 -14.48
CA PHE A 173 4.88 -4.35 -14.02
C PHE A 173 5.80 -5.51 -14.40
N HIS A 174 6.64 -5.29 -15.40
CA HIS A 174 7.68 -6.22 -15.87
C HIS A 174 8.81 -5.44 -16.53
N ASP A 175 9.88 -6.15 -16.82
CA ASP A 175 11.00 -5.59 -17.55
C ASP A 175 10.63 -5.34 -19.02
N LEU A 176 10.65 -4.06 -19.40
CA LEU A 176 10.35 -3.58 -20.76
C LEU A 176 11.62 -3.44 -21.62
N HIS A 177 12.81 -3.73 -21.07
CA HIS A 177 14.10 -3.57 -21.74
C HIS A 177 14.32 -2.17 -22.35
N LEU A 178 13.80 -1.12 -21.69
CA LEU A 178 13.92 0.24 -22.18
C LEU A 178 15.30 0.84 -21.85
N PRO A 179 15.83 1.74 -22.69
CA PRO A 179 17.06 2.47 -22.37
C PRO A 179 16.87 3.33 -21.12
N GLY A 180 17.85 3.25 -20.22
CA GLY A 180 17.87 4.05 -19.00
C GLY A 180 17.99 5.53 -19.28
N LYS A 181 17.48 6.36 -18.37
CA LYS A 181 17.60 7.82 -18.35
C LYS A 181 18.23 8.25 -17.03
N ASN A 182 18.76 9.47 -16.98
CA ASN A 182 19.49 9.98 -15.82
C ASN A 182 18.56 10.60 -14.77
N TYR A 183 17.57 9.85 -14.27
CA TYR A 183 16.73 10.33 -13.17
C TYR A 183 16.52 9.29 -12.08
N PHE A 184 16.43 9.79 -10.85
CA PHE A 184 15.88 9.07 -9.71
C PHE A 184 14.37 9.26 -9.66
N LEU A 185 13.64 8.21 -9.34
CA LEU A 185 12.19 8.24 -9.26
C LEU A 185 11.71 8.09 -7.81
N TYR A 186 10.81 8.96 -7.41
CA TYR A 186 10.00 8.81 -6.22
C TYR A 186 8.56 8.54 -6.62
N LEU A 187 7.91 7.56 -5.98
CA LEU A 187 6.49 7.26 -6.20
C LEU A 187 5.71 7.40 -4.89
N GLY A 188 4.79 8.35 -4.82
CA GLY A 188 3.94 8.50 -3.65
C GLY A 188 3.34 9.89 -3.51
N ARG A 189 2.37 9.99 -2.59
CA ARG A 189 1.83 11.29 -2.18
C ARG A 189 2.91 12.08 -1.43
N HIS A 190 2.82 13.40 -1.43
CA HIS A 190 3.77 14.29 -0.75
C HIS A 190 3.57 14.36 0.78
N ASN A 191 3.02 13.33 1.37
CA ASN A 191 2.78 13.27 2.82
C ASN A 191 4.11 13.14 3.59
N PRO A 192 4.25 13.74 4.79
CA PRO A 192 5.51 13.74 5.54
C PRO A 192 6.07 12.35 5.86
N HIS A 193 5.20 11.34 6.11
CA HIS A 193 5.68 9.97 6.37
C HIS A 193 6.31 9.29 5.14
N LYS A 194 6.03 9.80 3.91
CA LYS A 194 6.70 9.37 2.68
C LYS A 194 8.07 10.01 2.49
N ASN A 195 8.39 11.01 3.29
CA ASN A 195 9.71 11.61 3.44
C ASN A 195 10.33 12.29 2.19
N PRO A 196 9.54 12.95 1.31
CA PRO A 196 10.10 13.61 0.13
C PRO A 196 11.08 14.76 0.47
N GLN A 197 10.91 15.43 1.64
CA GLN A 197 11.79 16.51 2.07
C GLN A 197 13.24 16.05 2.25
N ARG A 198 13.46 14.89 2.95
CA ARG A 198 14.80 14.35 3.11
C ARG A 198 15.36 13.79 1.81
N LEU A 199 14.51 13.26 0.93
CA LEU A 199 14.94 12.85 -0.41
C LEU A 199 15.45 14.05 -1.23
N ILE A 200 14.74 15.17 -1.24
CA ILE A 200 15.19 16.40 -1.94
C ILE A 200 16.52 16.88 -1.34
N ALA A 201 16.67 16.89 -0.02
CA ALA A 201 17.91 17.26 0.64
C ALA A 201 19.07 16.31 0.30
N ALA A 202 18.79 15.01 0.21
CA ALA A 202 19.79 14.00 -0.17
C ALA A 202 20.21 14.16 -1.64
N PHE A 203 19.27 14.44 -2.52
CA PHE A 203 19.54 14.70 -3.93
C PHE A 203 20.39 15.97 -4.11
N ALA A 204 20.08 17.05 -3.38
CA ALA A 204 20.87 18.29 -3.38
C ALA A 204 22.33 18.08 -2.94
N ALA A 205 22.57 17.13 -2.06
CA ALA A 205 23.89 16.81 -1.52
C ALA A 205 24.72 15.87 -2.43
N LEU A 206 24.19 15.43 -3.56
CA LEU A 206 24.96 14.65 -4.55
C LEU A 206 26.08 15.53 -5.14
N PRO A 207 27.32 15.04 -5.25
CA PRO A 207 28.44 15.81 -5.80
C PRO A 207 28.19 16.36 -7.21
N ASN A 208 27.48 15.60 -8.04
CA ASN A 208 27.14 15.95 -9.43
C ASN A 208 25.62 15.95 -9.63
N CYS A 209 24.87 16.60 -8.74
CA CYS A 209 23.40 16.63 -8.83
C CYS A 209 22.89 17.23 -10.15
N SER A 210 23.69 18.12 -10.81
CA SER A 210 23.36 18.69 -12.13
C SER A 210 23.29 17.66 -13.27
N ASP A 211 23.93 16.50 -13.11
CA ASP A 211 23.96 15.43 -14.14
C ASP A 211 22.71 14.54 -14.05
N TYR A 212 21.89 14.72 -13.04
CA TYR A 212 20.73 13.90 -12.72
C TYR A 212 19.47 14.74 -12.58
N GLU A 213 18.33 14.06 -12.69
CA GLU A 213 17.03 14.63 -12.33
C GLU A 213 16.42 13.82 -11.17
N LEU A 214 15.58 14.47 -10.38
CA LEU A 214 14.71 13.81 -9.38
C LEU A 214 13.26 14.00 -9.81
N TRP A 215 12.57 12.92 -10.13
CA TRP A 215 11.18 12.94 -10.53
C TRP A 215 10.29 12.51 -9.37
N LEU A 216 9.40 13.40 -8.95
CA LEU A 216 8.45 13.19 -7.88
C LEU A 216 7.09 12.89 -8.50
N ALA A 217 6.76 11.60 -8.63
CA ALA A 217 5.51 11.12 -9.20
C ALA A 217 4.49 10.82 -8.10
N GLY A 218 3.36 11.51 -8.15
CA GLY A 218 2.25 11.36 -7.23
C GLY A 218 1.45 12.65 -7.11
N PRO A 219 0.17 12.56 -6.70
CA PRO A 219 -0.68 13.72 -6.63
C PRO A 219 -0.16 14.76 -5.62
N THR A 220 -0.23 16.01 -6.02
CA THR A 220 0.05 17.16 -5.15
C THR A 220 -0.89 17.19 -3.95
N ASP A 221 -0.39 17.67 -2.82
CA ASP A 221 -1.19 17.91 -1.60
C ASP A 221 -1.02 19.39 -1.20
N PRO A 222 -2.10 20.17 -1.16
CA PRO A 222 -2.02 21.61 -0.85
C PRO A 222 -1.44 21.92 0.54
N ARG A 223 -1.40 20.93 1.42
CA ARG A 223 -0.83 21.09 2.78
C ARG A 223 0.69 20.94 2.78
N TYR A 224 1.26 20.14 1.88
CA TYR A 224 2.66 19.71 1.97
C TYR A 224 3.48 20.06 0.73
N THR A 225 2.90 20.05 -0.48
CA THR A 225 3.62 20.35 -1.73
C THR A 225 4.24 21.74 -1.76
N PRO A 226 3.59 22.82 -1.27
CA PRO A 226 4.20 24.14 -1.27
C PRO A 226 5.52 24.21 -0.49
N ALA A 227 5.64 23.51 0.63
CA ALA A 227 6.89 23.46 1.39
C ALA A 227 8.02 22.76 0.62
N LEU A 228 7.71 21.73 -0.16
CA LEU A 228 8.70 21.07 -1.04
C LEU A 228 9.15 21.99 -2.16
N GLN A 229 8.23 22.74 -2.76
CA GLN A 229 8.56 23.75 -3.81
C GLN A 229 9.46 24.85 -3.27
N THR A 230 9.20 25.35 -2.07
CA THR A 230 10.06 26.32 -1.38
C THR A 230 11.45 25.74 -1.14
N GLN A 231 11.56 24.52 -0.62
CA GLN A 231 12.83 23.85 -0.40
C GLN A 231 13.64 23.67 -1.70
N ILE A 232 12.98 23.28 -2.79
CA ILE A 232 13.61 23.15 -4.12
C ILE A 232 14.16 24.49 -4.60
N ALA A 233 13.41 25.60 -4.39
CA ALA A 233 13.86 26.94 -4.76
C ALA A 233 15.06 27.41 -3.92
N GLU A 234 15.03 27.19 -2.62
CA GLU A 234 16.14 27.53 -1.69
C GLU A 234 17.42 26.76 -2.01
N LEU A 235 17.29 25.52 -2.50
CA LEU A 235 18.41 24.67 -2.92
C LEU A 235 18.84 24.89 -4.38
N ASN A 236 18.19 25.78 -5.13
CA ASN A 236 18.44 26.07 -6.55
C ASN A 236 18.29 24.83 -7.47
N LEU A 237 17.32 23.96 -7.17
CA LEU A 237 17.10 22.68 -7.87
C LEU A 237 15.91 22.70 -8.85
N GLN A 238 15.39 23.87 -9.25
CA GLN A 238 14.19 24.00 -10.08
C GLN A 238 14.33 23.33 -11.46
N GLN A 239 15.56 23.22 -11.96
CA GLN A 239 15.84 22.57 -13.25
C GLN A 239 15.96 21.03 -13.12
N GLN A 240 16.35 20.54 -11.96
CA GLN A 240 16.64 19.11 -11.72
C GLN A 240 15.46 18.36 -11.11
N VAL A 241 14.62 19.04 -10.31
CA VAL A 241 13.48 18.36 -9.63
C VAL A 241 12.19 18.62 -10.38
N LYS A 242 11.52 17.54 -10.78
CA LYS A 242 10.26 17.57 -11.56
C LYS A 242 9.12 16.95 -10.77
N PHE A 243 8.01 17.69 -10.65
CA PHE A 243 6.75 17.15 -10.17
C PHE A 243 5.97 16.59 -11.37
N LEU A 244 5.66 15.29 -11.35
CA LEU A 244 4.90 14.62 -12.42
C LEU A 244 3.40 14.49 -12.12
N ASP A 245 2.95 15.04 -10.98
CA ASP A 245 1.57 14.92 -10.52
C ASP A 245 1.04 13.46 -10.59
N TYR A 246 -0.23 13.28 -10.94
CA TYR A 246 -0.82 11.96 -11.11
C TYR A 246 -0.32 11.32 -12.41
N VAL A 247 0.38 10.20 -12.27
CA VAL A 247 0.80 9.36 -13.40
C VAL A 247 -0.22 8.22 -13.58
N PRO A 248 -0.77 8.02 -14.80
CA PRO A 248 -1.64 6.89 -15.07
C PRO A 248 -0.95 5.56 -14.76
N TYR A 249 -1.71 4.60 -14.22
CA TYR A 249 -1.19 3.30 -13.79
C TYR A 249 -0.43 2.55 -14.90
N ALA A 250 -0.91 2.64 -16.13
CA ALA A 250 -0.28 2.01 -17.30
C ALA A 250 1.07 2.65 -17.69
N GLU A 251 1.35 3.90 -17.27
CA GLU A 251 2.60 4.60 -17.55
C GLU A 251 3.67 4.36 -16.47
N LEU A 252 3.29 3.90 -15.29
CA LEU A 252 4.22 3.65 -14.19
C LEU A 252 5.35 2.67 -14.56
N PRO A 253 5.10 1.55 -15.26
CA PRO A 253 6.16 0.62 -15.65
C PRO A 253 7.23 1.27 -16.51
N ARG A 254 6.83 2.16 -17.44
CA ARG A 254 7.77 2.90 -18.28
C ARG A 254 8.69 3.81 -17.47
N LEU A 255 8.11 4.53 -16.50
CA LEU A 255 8.90 5.39 -15.61
C LEU A 255 9.87 4.57 -14.75
N LEU A 256 9.42 3.45 -14.22
CA LEU A 256 10.26 2.56 -13.43
C LEU A 256 11.41 2.00 -14.28
N ASN A 257 11.13 1.40 -15.43
CA ASN A 257 12.13 0.79 -16.30
C ASN A 257 13.25 1.75 -16.77
N GLN A 258 12.95 3.04 -16.87
CA GLN A 258 13.91 4.04 -17.33
C GLN A 258 14.69 4.74 -16.21
N ALA A 259 14.28 4.61 -14.95
CA ALA A 259 14.92 5.26 -13.82
C ALA A 259 16.27 4.62 -13.47
N ILE A 260 17.22 5.44 -12.98
CA ILE A 260 18.45 4.95 -12.34
C ILE A 260 18.10 4.07 -11.14
N ALA A 261 17.18 4.55 -10.32
CA ALA A 261 16.63 3.84 -9.17
C ALA A 261 15.28 4.42 -8.74
N LEU A 262 14.43 3.59 -8.13
CA LEU A 262 13.38 4.06 -7.25
C LEU A 262 14.00 4.44 -5.90
N VAL A 263 13.72 5.67 -5.41
CA VAL A 263 14.08 6.09 -4.06
C VAL A 263 12.81 6.24 -3.24
N PHE A 264 12.62 5.31 -2.29
CA PHE A 264 11.38 5.20 -1.51
C PHE A 264 11.69 5.22 0.00
N PRO A 265 12.07 6.40 0.55
CA PRO A 265 12.58 6.56 1.89
C PRO A 265 11.48 6.77 2.93
N SER A 266 10.35 6.07 2.78
CA SER A 266 9.19 6.21 3.68
C SER A 266 9.57 5.91 5.13
N LEU A 267 9.04 6.70 6.06
CA LEU A 267 9.23 6.49 7.49
C LEU A 267 8.43 5.29 8.01
N TRP A 268 7.32 4.99 7.36
CA TRP A 268 6.45 3.85 7.68
C TRP A 268 5.60 3.46 6.49
N GLU A 269 5.49 2.16 6.25
CA GLU A 269 4.60 1.55 5.26
C GLU A 269 3.95 0.29 5.83
N GLY A 270 2.74 0.02 5.39
CA GLY A 270 2.11 -1.25 5.69
C GLY A 270 2.69 -2.40 4.87
N PHE A 271 3.12 -2.14 3.62
CA PHE A 271 3.78 -3.13 2.75
C PHE A 271 4.91 -2.52 1.92
N GLY A 272 4.59 -1.60 0.98
CA GLY A 272 5.59 -1.03 0.07
C GLY A 272 5.44 -1.54 -1.37
N LEU A 273 4.23 -1.57 -1.92
CA LEU A 273 3.99 -1.98 -3.31
C LEU A 273 4.92 -1.31 -4.33
N PRO A 274 5.24 0.01 -4.25
CA PRO A 274 6.16 0.63 -5.19
C PRO A 274 7.55 -0.01 -5.23
N VAL A 275 8.03 -0.52 -4.09
CA VAL A 275 9.31 -1.24 -4.01
C VAL A 275 9.24 -2.53 -4.83
N LEU A 276 8.18 -3.31 -4.65
CA LEU A 276 7.97 -4.56 -5.36
C LEU A 276 7.72 -4.35 -6.86
N GLU A 277 6.95 -3.31 -7.23
CA GLU A 277 6.68 -2.91 -8.61
C GLU A 277 7.97 -2.48 -9.33
N ALA A 278 8.84 -1.71 -8.65
CA ALA A 278 10.15 -1.34 -9.18
C ALA A 278 11.05 -2.55 -9.41
N MET A 279 11.10 -3.48 -8.44
CA MET A 279 11.85 -4.72 -8.57
C MET A 279 11.37 -5.57 -9.75
N ALA A 280 10.06 -5.67 -9.94
CA ALA A 280 9.45 -6.38 -11.08
C ALA A 280 9.80 -5.74 -12.44
N CYS A 281 10.02 -4.43 -12.46
CA CYS A 281 10.51 -3.69 -13.63
C CYS A 281 12.03 -3.76 -13.83
N GLY A 282 12.77 -4.45 -12.94
CA GLY A 282 14.22 -4.50 -12.96
C GLY A 282 14.88 -3.17 -12.56
N THR A 283 14.17 -2.29 -11.89
CA THR A 283 14.67 -1.00 -11.40
C THR A 283 15.39 -1.20 -10.06
N PRO A 284 16.64 -0.76 -9.90
CA PRO A 284 17.30 -0.72 -8.60
C PRO A 284 16.48 0.08 -7.57
N VAL A 285 16.51 -0.34 -6.32
CA VAL A 285 15.70 0.28 -5.25
C VAL A 285 16.60 0.75 -4.11
N ILE A 286 16.36 1.97 -3.66
CA ILE A 286 16.81 2.50 -2.37
C ILE A 286 15.55 2.66 -1.52
N THR A 287 15.51 2.03 -0.35
CA THR A 287 14.35 2.13 0.52
C THR A 287 14.75 2.16 2.00
N SER A 288 13.78 2.41 2.86
CA SER A 288 13.98 2.49 4.31
C SER A 288 14.27 1.12 4.94
N ASP A 289 15.06 1.13 6.00
CA ASP A 289 15.30 -0.01 6.89
C ASP A 289 14.20 -0.19 7.95
N LEU A 290 13.04 0.49 7.81
CA LEU A 290 11.95 0.52 8.79
C LEU A 290 10.70 -0.20 8.29
N ALA A 291 9.87 -0.61 9.25
CA ALA A 291 8.55 -1.20 9.05
C ALA A 291 8.58 -2.43 8.11
N SER A 292 7.68 -2.46 7.13
CA SER A 292 7.55 -3.57 6.16
C SER A 292 8.59 -3.55 5.04
N LEU A 293 9.33 -2.45 4.85
CA LEU A 293 10.19 -2.28 3.68
C LEU A 293 11.36 -3.28 3.64
N PRO A 294 12.04 -3.60 4.77
CA PRO A 294 13.07 -4.64 4.78
C PRO A 294 12.52 -6.04 4.44
N GLU A 295 11.31 -6.38 4.91
CA GLU A 295 10.71 -7.69 4.62
C GLU A 295 10.24 -7.82 3.16
N VAL A 296 9.87 -6.71 2.51
CA VAL A 296 9.54 -6.71 1.07
C VAL A 296 10.80 -6.73 0.23
N ALA A 297 11.77 -5.89 0.56
CA ALA A 297 12.99 -5.73 -0.21
C ALA A 297 13.95 -6.93 -0.11
N GLY A 298 14.07 -7.56 1.06
CA GLY A 298 15.08 -8.58 1.30
C GLY A 298 16.50 -8.01 1.08
N ASP A 299 17.31 -8.74 0.32
CA ASP A 299 18.67 -8.35 -0.09
C ASP A 299 18.71 -7.69 -1.49
N ALA A 300 17.54 -7.36 -2.06
CA ALA A 300 17.40 -6.84 -3.41
C ALA A 300 17.31 -5.31 -3.49
N ALA A 301 17.55 -4.60 -2.39
CA ALA A 301 17.57 -3.15 -2.33
C ALA A 301 18.71 -2.63 -1.44
N VAL A 302 19.06 -1.37 -1.60
CA VAL A 302 19.88 -0.65 -0.63
C VAL A 302 18.96 -0.14 0.47
N LEU A 303 19.11 -0.70 1.68
CA LEU A 303 18.38 -0.26 2.87
C LEU A 303 19.13 0.88 3.54
N VAL A 304 18.43 1.94 3.90
CA VAL A 304 18.99 3.14 4.54
C VAL A 304 18.11 3.59 5.70
N ASN A 305 18.73 4.22 6.70
CA ASN A 305 17.96 4.92 7.71
C ASN A 305 17.33 6.19 7.10
N PRO A 306 15.98 6.26 6.98
CA PRO A 306 15.31 7.36 6.26
C PRO A 306 15.41 8.71 6.98
N TYR A 307 15.87 8.72 8.23
CA TYR A 307 16.13 9.95 8.98
C TYR A 307 17.51 10.55 8.69
N ARG A 308 18.42 9.81 8.04
CA ARG A 308 19.80 10.22 7.77
C ARG A 308 19.99 10.59 6.30
N VAL A 309 19.97 11.89 6.02
CA VAL A 309 20.17 12.43 4.67
C VAL A 309 21.47 11.92 4.04
N ALA A 310 22.56 11.84 4.81
CA ALA A 310 23.85 11.38 4.32
C ALA A 310 23.82 9.92 3.81
N GLU A 311 23.09 9.01 4.47
CA GLU A 311 22.95 7.62 4.01
C GLU A 311 22.15 7.55 2.70
N LEU A 312 21.07 8.35 2.57
CA LEU A 312 20.31 8.47 1.32
C LEU A 312 21.21 8.99 0.18
N THR A 313 21.99 10.05 0.45
CA THR A 313 22.92 10.61 -0.54
C THR A 313 23.96 9.58 -0.99
N GLN A 314 24.59 8.88 -0.04
CA GLN A 314 25.59 7.85 -0.34
C GLN A 314 25.00 6.70 -1.18
N ALA A 315 23.80 6.23 -0.83
CA ALA A 315 23.11 5.19 -1.58
C ALA A 315 22.77 5.64 -3.01
N MET A 316 22.26 6.86 -3.16
CA MET A 316 21.98 7.45 -4.49
C MET A 316 23.26 7.58 -5.32
N GLN A 317 24.33 8.09 -4.74
CA GLN A 317 25.62 8.22 -5.40
C GLN A 317 26.18 6.86 -5.82
N ALA A 318 26.17 5.89 -4.93
CA ALA A 318 26.67 4.53 -5.22
C ALA A 318 25.94 3.92 -6.41
N ILE A 319 24.60 3.96 -6.42
CA ILE A 319 23.82 3.43 -7.55
C ILE A 319 24.04 4.26 -8.83
N ALA A 320 24.23 5.58 -8.74
CA ALA A 320 24.46 6.42 -9.91
C ALA A 320 25.80 6.13 -10.61
N THR A 321 26.84 5.82 -9.82
CA THR A 321 28.20 5.68 -10.35
C THR A 321 28.67 4.25 -10.54
N ASP A 322 28.14 3.28 -9.78
CA ASP A 322 28.51 1.86 -9.84
C ASP A 322 27.54 1.04 -10.69
N THR A 323 27.93 0.77 -11.94
CA THR A 323 27.15 -0.05 -12.87
C THR A 323 27.05 -1.50 -12.46
N SER A 324 28.06 -2.04 -11.75
CA SER A 324 28.04 -3.42 -11.23
C SER A 324 26.99 -3.55 -10.12
N LEU A 325 26.94 -2.60 -9.20
CA LEU A 325 25.92 -2.56 -8.16
C LEU A 325 24.50 -2.48 -8.76
N ARG A 326 24.31 -1.61 -9.78
CA ARG A 326 23.01 -1.53 -10.49
C ARG A 326 22.60 -2.88 -11.08
N SER A 327 23.52 -3.55 -11.77
CA SER A 327 23.23 -4.86 -12.36
C SER A 327 22.87 -5.91 -11.33
N GLN A 328 23.61 -5.98 -10.22
CA GLN A 328 23.32 -6.89 -9.10
C GLN A 328 21.95 -6.63 -8.48
N LEU A 329 21.63 -5.36 -8.20
CA LEU A 329 20.33 -4.97 -7.62
C LEU A 329 19.17 -5.28 -8.58
N ARG A 330 19.37 -5.07 -9.89
CA ARG A 330 18.41 -5.44 -10.91
C ARG A 330 18.12 -6.94 -10.91
N GLU A 331 19.15 -7.79 -10.97
CA GLU A 331 19.00 -9.23 -10.98
C GLU A 331 18.31 -9.75 -9.71
N ARG A 332 18.77 -9.29 -8.55
CA ARG A 332 18.17 -9.64 -7.25
C ARG A 332 16.72 -9.15 -7.17
N GLY A 333 16.44 -7.92 -7.64
CA GLY A 333 15.08 -7.36 -7.67
C GLY A 333 14.10 -8.19 -8.48
N LEU A 334 14.49 -8.55 -9.70
CA LEU A 334 13.69 -9.42 -10.56
C LEU A 334 13.43 -10.78 -9.91
N ALA A 335 14.46 -11.39 -9.33
CA ALA A 335 14.34 -12.66 -8.61
C ALA A 335 13.45 -12.53 -7.35
N ARG A 336 13.59 -11.42 -6.60
CA ARG A 336 12.77 -11.14 -5.41
C ARG A 336 11.30 -10.99 -5.77
N ALA A 337 10.98 -10.25 -6.82
CA ALA A 337 9.60 -10.02 -7.27
C ALA A 337 8.86 -11.32 -7.58
N THR A 338 9.52 -12.37 -8.13
CA THR A 338 8.88 -13.66 -8.42
C THR A 338 8.37 -14.41 -7.19
N GLN A 339 8.84 -14.04 -6.00
CA GLN A 339 8.39 -14.65 -4.76
C GLN A 339 6.96 -14.21 -4.37
N PHE A 340 6.48 -13.10 -4.95
CA PHE A 340 5.19 -12.49 -4.66
C PHE A 340 4.23 -12.69 -5.84
N SER A 341 3.09 -13.32 -5.60
CA SER A 341 2.04 -13.46 -6.62
C SER A 341 0.66 -13.46 -5.99
N TRP A 342 -0.32 -12.91 -6.68
CA TRP A 342 -1.71 -12.91 -6.22
C TRP A 342 -2.25 -14.33 -6.01
N ALA A 343 -1.77 -15.31 -6.77
CA ALA A 343 -2.12 -16.72 -6.56
C ALA A 343 -1.68 -17.21 -5.17
N LYS A 344 -0.44 -16.89 -4.74
CA LYS A 344 0.04 -17.22 -3.39
C LYS A 344 -0.74 -16.48 -2.31
N THR A 345 -0.97 -15.18 -2.50
CA THR A 345 -1.77 -14.34 -1.57
C THR A 345 -3.20 -14.88 -1.44
N GLY A 346 -3.84 -15.24 -2.57
CA GLY A 346 -5.18 -15.80 -2.62
C GLY A 346 -5.25 -17.17 -1.94
N GLN A 347 -4.30 -18.05 -2.22
CA GLN A 347 -4.22 -19.37 -1.60
C GLN A 347 -4.06 -19.28 -0.08
N ALA A 348 -3.09 -18.48 0.40
CA ALA A 348 -2.88 -18.28 1.83
C ALA A 348 -4.11 -17.65 2.52
N THR A 349 -4.78 -16.70 1.85
CA THR A 349 -6.02 -16.12 2.37
C THR A 349 -7.13 -17.16 2.43
N ALA A 350 -7.29 -18.00 1.39
CA ALA A 350 -8.30 -19.05 1.38
C ALA A 350 -8.09 -20.06 2.51
N GLU A 351 -6.85 -20.44 2.81
CA GLU A 351 -6.51 -21.32 3.94
C GLU A 351 -6.97 -20.76 5.29
N ILE A 352 -6.93 -19.44 5.47
CA ILE A 352 -7.43 -18.77 6.67
C ILE A 352 -8.96 -18.68 6.69
N LEU A 353 -9.61 -18.51 5.54
CA LEU A 353 -11.07 -18.38 5.46
C LEU A 353 -11.77 -19.74 5.56
N GLN A 354 -11.20 -20.80 4.99
CA GLN A 354 -11.83 -22.11 4.78
C GLN A 354 -12.33 -22.78 6.07
N PRO A 355 -11.60 -22.74 7.22
CA PRO A 355 -12.08 -23.34 8.47
C PRO A 355 -13.39 -22.72 9.01
N TYR A 356 -13.77 -21.54 8.53
CA TYR A 356 -14.94 -20.78 8.96
C TYR A 356 -16.11 -20.85 7.99
N LEU A 357 -15.94 -21.52 6.84
CA LEU A 357 -16.97 -21.72 5.81
C LEU A 357 -17.64 -23.07 5.96
#